data_4db25d56b1cc0394736c180b4221c739
#
_entry.id   4db25d56b1cc0394736c180b4221c739
#
_cell.length_a   1.000
_cell.length_b   1.000
_cell.length_c   1.000
_cell.angle_alpha   90.00
_cell.angle_beta   90.00
_cell.angle_gamma   90.00
#
_symmetry.space_group_name_H-M   'P 1'
#
loop_
_entity.id
_entity.type
_entity.pdbx_description
1 polymer ?
#
loop_
_entity_poly.entity_id
_entity_poly.type
_entity_poly.pdbx_seq_one_letter_code
_entity_poly.pdbx_strand_id
1 'polypeptide(L)'
;LVACESPGTFKAYAPVAGTIFTDGLPNNFCNGTASPIFEIHGENDNVTLFNGNPNDQFWGPYLGIDSIINYWANNSNLTNLSIDTLANLNNNNKFTISYKYSSTNSINEVWLYKHKNGHSWNVDDINVQEEIWNFFTKYITSNNTSINTETLKPKKKLVRTVNLFGQEVGQIKNKFILNIYDDGTVEKIILLE
;
A
#
# COMPACT_ATOMS: atom_id res chain seq x y z
N LEU A 1 -7.70 -7.11 5.60
CA LEU A 1 -8.54 -6.98 6.79
C LEU A 1 -8.58 -5.53 7.27
N VAL A 2 -7.43 -4.87 7.52
CA VAL A 2 -7.37 -3.48 8.04
C VAL A 2 -8.12 -2.49 7.15
N ALA A 3 -8.03 -2.60 5.83
CA ALA A 3 -8.77 -1.75 4.89
C ALA A 3 -10.30 -1.90 5.03
N CYS A 4 -10.76 -3.06 5.50
CA CYS A 4 -12.17 -3.36 5.74
C CYS A 4 -12.65 -2.86 7.11
N GLU A 5 -11.89 -3.21 8.16
CA GLU A 5 -12.32 -2.98 9.55
C GLU A 5 -12.03 -1.57 10.03
N SER A 6 -11.01 -0.93 9.47
CA SER A 6 -10.57 0.42 9.84
C SER A 6 -10.27 1.25 8.60
N PRO A 7 -11.27 1.46 7.72
CA PRO A 7 -11.09 2.23 6.50
C PRO A 7 -10.63 3.66 6.84
N GLY A 8 -9.72 4.18 6.01
CA GLY A 8 -9.16 5.51 6.21
C GLY A 8 -8.02 5.63 7.24
N THR A 9 -7.69 4.54 7.96
CA THR A 9 -6.49 4.51 8.81
C THR A 9 -5.22 4.76 8.00
N PHE A 10 -5.14 4.14 6.82
CA PHE A 10 -4.08 4.41 5.83
C PHE A 10 -4.69 4.95 4.55
N LYS A 11 -3.93 5.76 3.83
CA LYS A 11 -4.37 6.36 2.57
C LYS A 11 -4.40 5.37 1.41
N ALA A 12 -3.60 4.31 1.48
CA ALA A 12 -3.54 3.22 0.51
C ALA A 12 -2.96 1.96 1.16
N TYR A 13 -3.17 0.82 0.54
CA TYR A 13 -2.73 -0.49 1.01
C TYR A 13 -2.03 -1.24 -0.12
N ALA A 14 -0.90 -1.89 0.19
CA ALA A 14 -0.17 -2.70 -0.77
C ALA A 14 0.16 -4.09 -0.18
N PRO A 15 -0.80 -5.02 -0.15
CA PRO A 15 -0.53 -6.39 0.22
C PRO A 15 0.39 -7.09 -0.80
N VAL A 16 1.26 -7.95 -0.31
CA VAL A 16 2.13 -8.80 -1.12
C VAL A 16 1.92 -10.25 -0.71
N ALA A 17 1.57 -11.09 -1.66
CA ALA A 17 1.22 -12.50 -1.45
C ALA A 17 0.15 -12.70 -0.36
N GLY A 18 -0.74 -11.70 -0.21
CA GLY A 18 -1.81 -11.71 0.78
C GLY A 18 -3.09 -12.38 0.27
N THR A 19 -4.02 -12.65 1.17
CA THR A 19 -5.37 -13.10 0.84
C THR A 19 -6.36 -12.66 1.88
N ILE A 20 -7.62 -13.07 1.72
CA ILE A 20 -8.69 -12.85 2.69
C ILE A 20 -9.35 -14.19 3.02
N PHE A 21 -9.37 -14.48 4.33
CA PHE A 21 -10.01 -15.68 4.86
C PHE A 21 -11.53 -15.54 4.79
N THR A 22 -12.22 -16.64 4.49
CA THR A 22 -13.68 -16.67 4.40
C THR A 22 -14.34 -17.01 5.73
N ASP A 23 -13.63 -17.69 6.63
CA ASP A 23 -14.13 -18.05 7.95
C ASP A 23 -14.22 -16.80 8.85
N GLY A 24 -15.42 -16.59 9.36
CA GLY A 24 -15.70 -15.45 10.24
C GLY A 24 -15.93 -14.12 9.53
N LEU A 25 -15.92 -14.10 8.21
CA LEU A 25 -16.38 -12.94 7.47
C LEU A 25 -17.91 -12.94 7.46
N PRO A 26 -18.58 -11.89 7.98
CA PRO A 26 -20.01 -11.72 7.76
C PRO A 26 -20.29 -11.62 6.26
N ASN A 27 -21.53 -11.91 5.85
CA ASN A 27 -21.98 -11.84 4.45
C ASN A 27 -21.68 -10.50 3.75
N ASN A 28 -21.30 -9.48 4.49
CA ASN A 28 -20.76 -8.22 4.02
C ASN A 28 -19.27 -8.16 4.34
N PHE A 29 -18.49 -8.58 3.39
CA PHE A 29 -17.04 -8.73 3.40
C PHE A 29 -16.27 -7.48 3.89
N CYS A 30 -16.80 -6.31 3.61
CA CYS A 30 -16.31 -5.02 4.03
C CYS A 30 -17.48 -4.05 4.06
N ASN A 31 -17.84 -3.54 5.22
CA ASN A 31 -18.76 -2.41 5.32
C ASN A 31 -18.03 -1.07 5.12
N GLY A 32 -16.79 -1.14 4.64
CA GLY A 32 -15.89 -0.02 4.61
C GLY A 32 -15.99 0.83 3.35
N THR A 33 -15.48 2.03 3.49
CA THR A 33 -15.24 2.95 2.39
C THR A 33 -14.26 2.32 1.40
N ALA A 34 -14.50 2.49 0.12
CA ALA A 34 -13.57 2.15 -0.93
C ALA A 34 -12.16 2.67 -0.64
N SER A 35 -11.15 1.84 -0.81
CA SER A 35 -9.76 2.17 -0.52
C SER A 35 -8.86 1.82 -1.70
N PRO A 36 -7.80 2.59 -1.94
CA PRO A 36 -6.78 2.22 -2.91
C PRO A 36 -6.06 0.94 -2.48
N ILE A 37 -6.05 -0.05 -3.35
CA ILE A 37 -5.44 -1.37 -3.11
C ILE A 37 -4.46 -1.70 -4.22
N PHE A 38 -3.27 -2.18 -3.87
CA PHE A 38 -2.28 -2.67 -4.80
C PHE A 38 -1.77 -4.05 -4.36
N GLU A 39 -2.36 -5.12 -4.87
CA GLU A 39 -1.92 -6.50 -4.62
C GLU A 39 -0.81 -6.90 -5.58
N ILE A 40 0.23 -7.54 -5.04
CA ILE A 40 1.32 -8.16 -5.80
C ILE A 40 1.35 -9.63 -5.45
N HIS A 41 1.11 -10.52 -6.42
CA HIS A 41 0.94 -11.93 -6.14
C HIS A 41 1.53 -12.86 -7.21
N GLY A 42 2.15 -13.95 -6.75
CA GLY A 42 2.71 -14.99 -7.62
C GLY A 42 1.64 -15.94 -8.17
N GLU A 43 1.62 -16.13 -9.49
CA GLU A 43 0.72 -17.12 -10.11
C GLU A 43 1.05 -18.56 -9.67
N ASN A 44 2.32 -18.82 -9.36
CA ASN A 44 2.81 -20.10 -8.88
C ASN A 44 3.03 -20.11 -7.35
N ASP A 45 2.33 -19.24 -6.61
CA ASP A 45 2.38 -19.22 -5.16
C ASP A 45 1.82 -20.54 -4.61
N ASN A 46 2.64 -21.25 -3.84
CA ASN A 46 2.31 -22.55 -3.23
C ASN A 46 2.03 -22.46 -1.72
N VAL A 47 2.08 -21.27 -1.15
CA VAL A 47 1.74 -20.99 0.25
C VAL A 47 0.36 -20.35 0.32
N THR A 48 0.20 -19.21 -0.33
CA THR A 48 -1.10 -18.55 -0.52
C THR A 48 -1.48 -18.69 -1.99
N LEU A 49 -2.26 -19.72 -2.32
CA LEU A 49 -2.56 -20.06 -3.70
C LEU A 49 -3.28 -18.90 -4.41
N PHE A 50 -2.80 -18.54 -5.60
CA PHE A 50 -3.41 -17.48 -6.42
C PHE A 50 -4.92 -17.70 -6.62
N ASN A 51 -5.35 -18.94 -6.85
CA ASN A 51 -6.76 -19.29 -7.05
C ASN A 51 -7.57 -19.44 -5.76
N GLY A 52 -6.95 -19.20 -4.60
CA GLY A 52 -7.57 -19.45 -3.31
C GLY A 52 -7.60 -20.93 -2.92
N ASN A 53 -8.01 -21.20 -1.69
CA ASN A 53 -8.20 -22.57 -1.19
C ASN A 53 -9.42 -22.63 -0.25
N PRO A 54 -10.57 -23.14 -0.71
CA PRO A 54 -11.75 -23.27 0.15
C PRO A 54 -11.65 -24.39 1.17
N ASN A 55 -10.62 -25.23 1.08
CA ASN A 55 -10.42 -26.39 1.95
C ASN A 55 -9.08 -26.34 2.70
N ASP A 56 -8.50 -25.17 2.87
CA ASP A 56 -7.24 -25.02 3.59
C ASP A 56 -7.38 -25.46 5.05
N GLN A 57 -6.53 -26.40 5.47
CA GLN A 57 -6.57 -27.02 6.80
C GLN A 57 -5.69 -26.29 7.82
N PHE A 58 -4.81 -25.39 7.37
CA PHE A 58 -3.83 -24.71 8.23
C PHE A 58 -4.30 -23.32 8.61
N TRP A 59 -4.76 -22.54 7.63
CA TRP A 59 -5.12 -21.15 7.82
C TRP A 59 -6.63 -20.91 7.78
N GLY A 60 -7.40 -21.92 7.36
CA GLY A 60 -8.82 -21.82 7.04
C GLY A 60 -9.06 -21.40 5.58
N PRO A 61 -10.30 -21.55 5.10
CA PRO A 61 -10.67 -21.24 3.71
C PRO A 61 -10.38 -19.79 3.34
N TYR A 62 -9.83 -19.55 2.14
CA TYR A 62 -9.54 -18.21 1.65
C TYR A 62 -9.85 -18.03 0.17
N LEU A 63 -10.09 -16.77 -0.20
CA LEU A 63 -10.49 -16.38 -1.55
C LEU A 63 -9.30 -16.34 -2.52
N GLY A 64 -9.59 -16.61 -3.79
CA GLY A 64 -8.64 -16.35 -4.87
C GLY A 64 -8.43 -14.85 -5.13
N ILE A 65 -7.25 -14.51 -5.60
CA ILE A 65 -6.81 -13.13 -5.78
C ILE A 65 -7.70 -12.36 -6.76
N ASP A 66 -8.08 -12.99 -7.87
CA ASP A 66 -8.99 -12.35 -8.84
C ASP A 66 -10.34 -11.98 -8.19
N SER A 67 -10.86 -12.81 -7.29
CA SER A 67 -12.10 -12.53 -6.56
C SER A 67 -11.93 -11.33 -5.61
N ILE A 68 -10.79 -11.24 -4.94
CA ILE A 68 -10.46 -10.15 -4.04
C ILE A 68 -10.32 -8.82 -4.80
N ILE A 69 -9.62 -8.84 -5.91
CA ILE A 69 -9.42 -7.67 -6.76
C ILE A 69 -10.74 -7.18 -7.35
N ASN A 70 -11.56 -8.09 -7.87
CA ASN A 70 -12.89 -7.74 -8.37
C ASN A 70 -13.79 -7.16 -7.27
N TYR A 71 -13.72 -7.72 -6.05
CA TYR A 71 -14.45 -7.18 -4.92
C TYR A 71 -14.06 -5.72 -4.65
N TRP A 72 -12.76 -5.41 -4.54
CA TRP A 72 -12.29 -4.05 -4.28
C TRP A 72 -12.60 -3.08 -5.42
N ALA A 73 -12.48 -3.53 -6.67
CA ALA A 73 -12.82 -2.73 -7.83
C ALA A 73 -14.31 -2.37 -7.85
N ASN A 74 -15.18 -3.36 -7.59
CA ASN A 74 -16.64 -3.16 -7.52
C ASN A 74 -17.03 -2.25 -6.36
N ASN A 75 -16.44 -2.45 -5.17
CA ASN A 75 -16.70 -1.63 -3.99
C ASN A 75 -16.27 -0.16 -4.19
N SER A 76 -15.27 0.06 -5.04
CA SER A 76 -14.79 1.39 -5.43
C SER A 76 -15.49 1.96 -6.67
N ASN A 77 -16.46 1.25 -7.27
CA ASN A 77 -17.15 1.61 -8.50
C ASN A 77 -16.18 1.91 -9.67
N LEU A 78 -15.15 1.08 -9.81
CA LEU A 78 -14.15 1.22 -10.87
C LEU A 78 -14.63 0.53 -12.14
N THR A 79 -14.69 1.27 -13.23
CA THR A 79 -15.31 0.81 -14.50
C THR A 79 -14.31 0.57 -15.62
N ASN A 80 -13.10 1.10 -15.50
CA ASN A 80 -12.05 0.97 -16.50
C ASN A 80 -11.00 -0.04 -16.03
N LEU A 81 -10.59 -0.93 -16.93
CA LEU A 81 -9.49 -1.87 -16.70
C LEU A 81 -8.43 -1.68 -17.78
N SER A 82 -7.19 -1.42 -17.35
CA SER A 82 -5.99 -1.48 -18.18
C SER A 82 -5.20 -2.73 -17.86
N ILE A 83 -4.73 -3.43 -18.87
CA ILE A 83 -3.91 -4.63 -18.75
C ILE A 83 -2.65 -4.43 -19.57
N ASP A 84 -1.49 -4.53 -18.92
CA ASP A 84 -0.19 -4.38 -19.58
C ASP A 84 0.80 -5.43 -19.09
N THR A 85 1.72 -5.83 -19.96
CA THR A 85 2.89 -6.60 -19.55
C THR A 85 4.01 -5.62 -19.20
N LEU A 86 4.50 -5.69 -17.97
CA LEU A 86 5.55 -4.79 -17.49
C LEU A 86 6.89 -5.13 -18.12
N ALA A 87 7.75 -4.11 -18.26
CA ALA A 87 9.10 -4.29 -18.74
C ALA A 87 9.89 -5.21 -17.78
N ASN A 88 10.51 -6.24 -18.33
CA ASN A 88 11.30 -7.19 -17.57
C ASN A 88 12.70 -6.63 -17.33
N LEU A 89 13.04 -6.31 -16.09
CA LEU A 89 14.32 -5.73 -15.70
C LEU A 89 15.48 -6.70 -15.84
N ASN A 90 15.25 -8.00 -15.72
CA ASN A 90 16.29 -9.03 -15.71
C ASN A 90 16.40 -9.82 -17.01
N ASN A 91 15.60 -9.49 -18.02
CA ASN A 91 15.59 -10.14 -19.33
C ASN A 91 15.54 -11.69 -19.26
N ASN A 92 14.78 -12.20 -18.28
CA ASN A 92 14.50 -13.63 -18.12
C ASN A 92 13.18 -13.99 -18.82
N ASN A 93 12.79 -15.26 -18.81
CA ASN A 93 11.55 -15.74 -19.42
C ASN A 93 10.31 -15.50 -18.53
N LYS A 94 10.47 -14.82 -17.40
CA LYS A 94 9.35 -14.46 -16.51
C LYS A 94 8.87 -13.06 -16.86
N PHE A 95 7.61 -12.79 -16.56
CA PHE A 95 7.01 -11.48 -16.77
C PHE A 95 5.93 -11.21 -15.74
N THR A 96 5.70 -9.96 -15.46
CA THR A 96 4.62 -9.48 -14.59
C THR A 96 3.55 -8.83 -15.46
N ILE A 97 2.30 -9.22 -15.25
CA ILE A 97 1.13 -8.58 -15.87
C ILE A 97 0.50 -7.65 -14.83
N SER A 98 0.31 -6.41 -15.21
CA SER A 98 -0.43 -5.44 -14.42
C SER A 98 -1.88 -5.37 -14.85
N TYR A 99 -2.78 -5.41 -13.87
CA TYR A 99 -4.21 -5.13 -14.02
C TYR A 99 -4.51 -3.89 -13.18
N LYS A 100 -4.97 -2.82 -13.81
CA LYS A 100 -5.23 -1.54 -13.12
C LYS A 100 -6.67 -1.11 -13.35
N TYR A 101 -7.45 -1.21 -12.29
CA TYR A 101 -8.84 -0.73 -12.27
C TYR A 101 -8.88 0.72 -11.85
N SER A 102 -9.64 1.53 -12.57
CA SER A 102 -9.82 2.97 -12.34
C SER A 102 -11.21 3.43 -12.75
N SER A 103 -11.54 4.67 -12.40
CA SER A 103 -12.75 5.35 -12.87
C SER A 103 -12.53 6.86 -12.87
N THR A 104 -13.17 7.58 -13.78
CA THR A 104 -13.16 9.05 -13.83
C THR A 104 -13.84 9.68 -12.60
N ASN A 105 -14.71 8.93 -11.92
CA ASN A 105 -15.50 9.39 -10.79
C ASN A 105 -14.92 8.94 -9.43
N SER A 106 -13.74 8.30 -9.44
CA SER A 106 -13.08 7.82 -8.23
C SER A 106 -11.60 8.18 -8.25
N ILE A 107 -11.10 8.67 -7.11
CA ILE A 107 -9.65 8.84 -6.91
C ILE A 107 -8.97 7.52 -6.53
N ASN A 108 -9.76 6.54 -6.10
CA ASN A 108 -9.24 5.23 -5.75
C ASN A 108 -8.92 4.44 -7.01
N GLU A 109 -7.90 3.63 -6.92
CA GLU A 109 -7.54 2.63 -7.93
C GLU A 109 -7.31 1.29 -7.23
N VAL A 110 -7.55 0.21 -7.96
CA VAL A 110 -7.23 -1.15 -7.51
C VAL A 110 -6.31 -1.78 -8.53
N TRP A 111 -5.11 -2.16 -8.09
CA TRP A 111 -4.09 -2.73 -8.93
C TRP A 111 -3.79 -4.16 -8.51
N LEU A 112 -3.53 -5.01 -9.49
CA LEU A 112 -2.94 -6.33 -9.32
C LEU A 112 -1.71 -6.44 -10.20
N TYR A 113 -0.56 -6.77 -9.60
CA TYR A 113 0.60 -7.26 -10.35
C TYR A 113 0.70 -8.78 -10.16
N LYS A 114 0.42 -9.50 -11.23
CA LYS A 114 0.50 -10.96 -11.28
C LYS A 114 1.82 -11.39 -11.91
N HIS A 115 2.69 -12.00 -11.13
CA HIS A 115 4.02 -12.43 -11.59
C HIS A 115 4.14 -13.97 -11.62
N LYS A 116 5.13 -14.48 -12.34
CA LYS A 116 5.34 -15.92 -12.53
C LYS A 116 6.08 -16.63 -11.39
N ASN A 117 6.50 -15.92 -10.36
CA ASN A 117 7.17 -16.51 -9.20
C ASN A 117 6.17 -17.13 -8.21
N GLY A 118 6.70 -17.75 -7.15
CA GLY A 118 5.95 -18.30 -6.02
C GLY A 118 5.68 -17.26 -4.94
N HIS A 119 5.60 -17.72 -3.68
CA HIS A 119 5.41 -16.90 -2.49
C HIS A 119 6.68 -16.10 -2.19
N SER A 120 6.83 -14.94 -2.79
CA SER A 120 8.06 -14.14 -2.69
C SER A 120 7.77 -12.65 -2.73
N TRP A 121 8.48 -11.92 -1.86
CA TRP A 121 8.55 -10.47 -1.92
C TRP A 121 9.36 -9.98 -3.12
N ASN A 122 10.44 -10.72 -3.46
CA ASN A 122 11.29 -10.38 -4.59
C ASN A 122 10.67 -10.90 -5.88
N VAL A 123 10.31 -9.98 -6.72
CA VAL A 123 9.92 -10.24 -8.10
C VAL A 123 11.08 -9.79 -8.98
N ASP A 124 11.78 -10.74 -9.62
CA ASP A 124 13.03 -10.47 -10.32
C ASP A 124 12.86 -9.54 -11.54
N ASP A 125 11.67 -9.44 -12.09
CA ASP A 125 11.37 -8.72 -13.33
C ASP A 125 10.85 -7.29 -13.11
N ILE A 126 10.55 -6.90 -11.85
CA ILE A 126 10.14 -5.53 -11.50
C ILE A 126 10.80 -5.07 -10.19
N ASN A 127 10.90 -3.76 -9.99
CA ASN A 127 11.29 -3.19 -8.71
C ASN A 127 10.04 -3.00 -7.83
N VAL A 128 9.69 -4.03 -7.05
CA VAL A 128 8.48 -4.05 -6.22
C VAL A 128 8.42 -2.87 -5.25
N GLN A 129 9.54 -2.51 -4.64
CA GLN A 129 9.61 -1.43 -3.66
C GLN A 129 9.27 -0.08 -4.31
N GLU A 130 9.79 0.16 -5.50
CA GLU A 130 9.54 1.38 -6.28
C GLU A 130 8.09 1.44 -6.76
N GLU A 131 7.54 0.33 -7.24
CA GLU A 131 6.15 0.25 -7.68
C GLU A 131 5.17 0.53 -6.53
N ILE A 132 5.41 -0.05 -5.33
CA ILE A 132 4.62 0.23 -4.13
C ILE A 132 4.75 1.70 -3.73
N TRP A 133 5.96 2.26 -3.75
CA TRP A 133 6.19 3.65 -3.42
C TRP A 133 5.47 4.59 -4.40
N ASN A 134 5.56 4.32 -5.70
CA ASN A 134 4.88 5.08 -6.74
C ASN A 134 3.35 5.03 -6.57
N PHE A 135 2.81 3.87 -6.19
CA PHE A 135 1.39 3.75 -5.86
C PHE A 135 1.02 4.61 -4.65
N PHE A 136 1.76 4.53 -3.56
CA PHE A 136 1.47 5.30 -2.35
C PHE A 136 1.56 6.81 -2.56
N THR A 137 2.54 7.28 -3.33
CA THR A 137 2.72 8.72 -3.58
C THR A 137 1.52 9.36 -4.27
N LYS A 138 0.76 8.62 -5.07
CA LYS A 138 -0.50 9.09 -5.66
C LYS A 138 -1.52 9.56 -4.61
N TYR A 139 -1.49 8.96 -3.41
CA TYR A 139 -2.48 9.21 -2.34
C TYR A 139 -1.94 10.09 -1.22
N ILE A 140 -0.64 10.25 -1.11
CA ILE A 140 -0.02 11.17 -0.15
C ILE A 140 -0.11 12.61 -0.65
N THR A 141 0.07 12.82 -1.95
CA THR A 141 0.12 14.15 -2.56
C THR A 141 -1.25 14.73 -2.91
N SER A 142 -2.30 13.91 -2.99
CA SER A 142 -3.64 14.35 -3.41
C SER A 142 -4.36 15.28 -2.42
N ASN A 143 -3.80 15.55 -1.26
CA ASN A 143 -4.38 16.49 -0.29
C ASN A 143 -3.94 17.96 -0.47
N ASN A 144 -3.17 18.27 -1.52
CA ASN A 144 -2.65 19.63 -1.75
C ASN A 144 -3.39 20.45 -2.82
N THR A 145 -4.58 20.02 -3.25
CA THR A 145 -5.44 20.84 -4.13
C THR A 145 -6.55 21.59 -3.37
N SER A 146 -6.33 21.95 -2.12
CA SER A 146 -7.03 23.08 -1.53
C SER A 146 -6.19 24.32 -1.81
N ILE A 147 -6.71 25.21 -2.64
CA ILE A 147 -6.21 26.59 -2.79
C ILE A 147 -6.04 27.11 -1.37
N ASN A 148 -4.80 27.26 -0.96
CA ASN A 148 -4.46 27.90 0.29
C ASN A 148 -4.93 29.35 0.24
N THR A 149 -6.03 29.65 0.93
CA THR A 149 -5.99 30.84 1.75
C THR A 149 -4.92 30.55 2.80
N GLU A 150 -3.75 31.15 2.69
CA GLU A 150 -2.75 31.17 3.73
C GLU A 150 -3.38 31.76 5.00
N THR A 151 -4.02 30.90 5.80
CA THR A 151 -4.06 31.16 7.22
C THR A 151 -2.65 30.92 7.70
N LEU A 152 -1.91 31.97 8.02
CA LEU A 152 -0.61 31.95 8.66
C LEU A 152 -0.71 30.98 9.84
N LYS A 153 -0.32 29.72 9.65
CA LYS A 153 -0.14 28.80 10.80
C LYS A 153 0.93 29.42 11.68
N PRO A 154 0.70 29.57 12.98
CA PRO A 154 1.73 30.06 13.86
C PRO A 154 3.00 29.24 13.63
N LYS A 155 4.12 29.94 13.44
CA LYS A 155 5.40 29.32 13.12
C LYS A 155 5.79 28.45 14.30
N LYS A 156 5.64 27.11 14.16
CA LYS A 156 5.98 26.15 15.21
C LYS A 156 7.42 26.38 15.64
N LYS A 157 7.66 26.41 16.93
CA LYS A 157 8.97 26.63 17.51
C LYS A 157 9.60 25.31 17.94
N LEU A 158 10.83 25.04 17.48
CA LEU A 158 11.59 23.89 17.95
C LEU A 158 11.82 24.00 19.45
N VAL A 159 11.38 23.01 20.23
CA VAL A 159 11.56 22.94 21.67
C VAL A 159 12.84 22.18 22.01
N ARG A 160 13.03 21.01 21.39
CA ARG A 160 14.23 20.18 21.62
C ARG A 160 14.47 19.20 20.48
N THR A 161 15.71 18.75 20.34
CA THR A 161 16.10 17.67 19.45
C THR A 161 16.60 16.50 20.27
N VAL A 162 16.08 15.29 19.99
CA VAL A 162 16.44 14.07 20.71
C VAL A 162 16.87 12.96 19.75
N ASN A 163 17.64 12.00 20.24
CA ASN A 163 17.90 10.74 19.54
C ASN A 163 16.71 9.76 19.70
N LEU A 164 16.82 8.57 19.11
CA LEU A 164 15.78 7.54 19.21
C LEU A 164 15.55 6.98 20.63
N PHE A 165 16.45 7.28 21.56
CA PHE A 165 16.34 6.91 22.99
C PHE A 165 15.76 8.03 23.85
N GLY A 166 15.36 9.17 23.24
CA GLY A 166 14.80 10.32 23.93
C GLY A 166 15.83 11.23 24.62
N GLN A 167 17.12 10.99 24.43
CA GLN A 167 18.19 11.83 24.98
C GLN A 167 18.36 13.07 24.10
N GLU A 168 18.48 14.25 24.73
CA GLU A 168 18.75 15.49 24.01
C GLU A 168 20.11 15.43 23.31
N VAL A 169 20.12 15.82 22.06
CA VAL A 169 21.31 15.84 21.21
C VAL A 169 21.32 17.07 20.32
N GLY A 170 22.52 17.52 19.96
CA GLY A 170 22.70 18.50 18.90
C GLY A 170 22.44 17.88 17.52
N GLN A 171 22.60 18.68 16.46
CA GLN A 171 22.55 18.17 15.10
C GLN A 171 23.72 17.23 14.84
N ILE A 172 23.41 15.95 14.63
CA ILE A 172 24.41 14.90 14.38
C ILE A 172 24.20 14.41 12.95
N LYS A 173 25.24 14.48 12.13
CA LYS A 173 25.21 13.97 10.74
C LYS A 173 25.13 12.44 10.72
N ASN A 174 24.46 11.90 9.69
CA ASN A 174 24.31 10.48 9.41
C ASN A 174 23.63 9.66 10.53
N LYS A 175 22.84 10.33 11.40
CA LYS A 175 22.01 9.68 12.43
C LYS A 175 20.59 10.21 12.39
N PHE A 176 19.66 9.36 12.81
CA PHE A 176 18.27 9.78 13.01
C PHE A 176 18.16 10.64 14.26
N ILE A 177 17.55 11.80 14.12
CA ILE A 177 17.17 12.69 15.20
C ILE A 177 15.68 13.05 15.09
N LEU A 178 15.08 13.38 16.21
CA LEU A 178 13.68 13.80 16.31
C LEU A 178 13.64 15.25 16.80
N ASN A 179 13.08 16.14 16.00
CA ASN A 179 12.77 17.51 16.40
C ASN A 179 11.37 17.54 17.00
N ILE A 180 11.26 18.03 18.23
CA ILE A 180 10.00 18.18 18.95
C ILE A 180 9.65 19.67 19.01
N TYR A 181 8.44 20.02 18.59
CA TYR A 181 7.95 21.38 18.48
C TYR A 181 6.95 21.71 19.61
N ASP A 182 6.72 23.01 19.84
CA ASP A 182 5.83 23.55 20.87
C ASP A 182 4.35 23.21 20.68
N ASP A 183 3.96 22.84 19.45
CA ASP A 183 2.61 22.36 19.13
C ASP A 183 2.43 20.84 19.36
N GLY A 184 3.45 20.16 19.92
CA GLY A 184 3.48 18.71 20.15
C GLY A 184 3.83 17.89 18.91
N THR A 185 4.07 18.50 17.75
CA THR A 185 4.49 17.76 16.55
C THR A 185 5.92 17.29 16.67
N VAL A 186 6.23 16.13 16.06
CA VAL A 186 7.55 15.53 16.02
C VAL A 186 7.96 15.33 14.56
N GLU A 187 9.15 15.78 14.20
CA GLU A 187 9.72 15.63 12.87
C GLU A 187 10.98 14.76 12.93
N LYS A 188 11.01 13.71 12.12
CA LYS A 188 12.18 12.82 12.01
C LYS A 188 13.12 13.32 10.91
N ILE A 189 14.37 13.55 11.26
CA ILE A 189 15.38 14.10 10.34
C ILE A 189 16.61 13.19 10.27
N ILE A 190 17.23 13.13 9.09
CA ILE A 190 18.58 12.65 8.87
C ILE A 190 19.33 13.81 8.20
N LEU A 191 20.39 14.28 8.83
CA LEU A 191 21.31 15.21 8.20
C LEU A 191 22.37 14.40 7.45
N LEU A 192 22.33 14.45 6.14
CA LEU A 192 23.35 13.87 5.27
C LEU A 192 24.51 14.85 5.10
N GLU A 193 25.70 14.32 4.79
CA GLU A 193 26.86 15.15 4.46
C GLU A 193 26.67 15.98 3.18
#